data_122595dbc537b871513e2f6f673eb045
#
_entry.id   122595dbc537b871513e2f6f673eb045
#
_cell.length_a   1.000
_cell.length_b   1.000
_cell.length_c   1.000
_cell.angle_alpha   90.00
_cell.angle_beta   90.00
_cell.angle_gamma   90.00
#
_symmetry.space_group_name_H-M   'P 1'
#
loop_
_entity.id
_entity.type
_entity.pdbx_description
1 polymer ?
#
loop_
_entity_poly.entity_id
_entity_poly.type
_entity_poly.pdbx_seq_one_letter_code
_entity_poly.pdbx_strand_id
1 'polypeptide(L)'
;NNIHTILSDADKDIIMSTESGLTSFYPNEKKFYNWTKDMGLMTTHFNALSGTIRKNNKFILGSSDGAVEFDKDMKLPRSYSSKIIFSDFKLFYQTIYPGDEDSPLKASINDTKVLKLKYNQNIFSLQVSSINYDYPSNILYSWRLEGFYDKWSKPGTENTIRYTNLAPGKYTLRVRAISNEDKRIMLEERSMDIIIAQPFWLTFWAMLVYTAILCLIAIVLLRILILRKQRKVSDEKIHFFIN
;
A
#
# COMPACT_ATOMS: atom_id res chain seq x y z
N ASN A 1 -10.28 -30.37 -0.80
CA ASN A 1 -9.69 -30.87 0.45
C ASN A 1 -10.41 -32.13 0.87
N ASN A 2 -9.69 -33.23 1.00
CA ASN A 2 -10.25 -34.46 1.53
C ASN A 2 -10.34 -34.36 3.06
N ILE A 3 -11.43 -34.88 3.63
CA ILE A 3 -11.60 -34.98 5.08
C ILE A 3 -11.11 -36.37 5.48
N HIS A 4 -10.20 -36.42 6.45
CA HIS A 4 -9.64 -37.68 6.95
C HIS A 4 -10.37 -38.19 8.17
N THR A 5 -10.72 -37.32 9.09
CA THR A 5 -11.44 -37.68 10.35
C THR A 5 -12.41 -36.59 10.71
N ILE A 6 -13.59 -36.97 11.20
CA ILE A 6 -14.60 -36.07 11.73
C ILE A 6 -14.90 -36.50 13.17
N LEU A 7 -14.79 -35.54 14.09
CA LEU A 7 -15.16 -35.72 15.49
C LEU A 7 -16.22 -34.70 15.87
N SER A 8 -17.20 -35.11 16.65
CA SER A 8 -18.21 -34.19 17.20
C SER A 8 -18.31 -34.38 18.71
N ASP A 9 -18.34 -33.30 19.43
CA ASP A 9 -18.51 -33.31 20.88
C ASP A 9 -19.98 -33.28 21.32
N ALA A 10 -20.21 -33.20 22.64
CA ALA A 10 -21.55 -33.16 23.23
C ALA A 10 -22.32 -31.86 22.87
N ASP A 11 -21.63 -30.78 22.58
CA ASP A 11 -22.24 -29.51 22.20
C ASP A 11 -22.44 -29.38 20.67
N LYS A 12 -22.20 -30.46 19.94
CA LYS A 12 -22.32 -30.57 18.49
C LYS A 12 -21.30 -29.74 17.70
N ASP A 13 -20.24 -29.27 18.35
CA ASP A 13 -19.11 -28.69 17.64
C ASP A 13 -18.40 -29.79 16.86
N ILE A 14 -18.06 -29.53 15.63
CA ILE A 14 -17.48 -30.50 14.70
C ILE A 14 -16.03 -30.09 14.40
N ILE A 15 -15.13 -31.05 14.55
CA ILE A 15 -13.73 -30.89 14.18
C ILE A 15 -13.40 -31.90 13.10
N MET A 16 -12.77 -31.40 12.04
CA MET A 16 -12.40 -32.16 10.85
C MET A 16 -10.93 -32.02 10.60
N SER A 17 -10.23 -33.14 10.42
CA SER A 17 -8.87 -33.11 9.87
C SER A 17 -8.94 -33.20 8.35
N THR A 18 -8.13 -32.37 7.68
CA THR A 18 -8.07 -32.26 6.24
C THR A 18 -6.62 -32.30 5.76
N GLU A 19 -6.39 -32.38 4.46
CA GLU A 19 -5.04 -32.28 3.85
C GLU A 19 -4.34 -30.94 4.12
N SER A 20 -5.10 -29.89 4.45
CA SER A 20 -4.58 -28.55 4.69
C SER A 20 -4.46 -28.18 6.17
N GLY A 21 -4.84 -29.08 7.07
CA GLY A 21 -4.85 -28.83 8.51
C GLY A 21 -6.14 -29.26 9.18
N LEU A 22 -6.55 -28.54 10.22
CA LEU A 22 -7.78 -28.78 10.97
C LEU A 22 -8.83 -27.74 10.61
N THR A 23 -10.08 -28.17 10.55
CA THR A 23 -11.24 -27.28 10.39
C THR A 23 -12.21 -27.54 11.54
N SER A 24 -12.54 -26.51 12.29
CA SER A 24 -13.60 -26.56 13.32
C SER A 24 -14.85 -25.87 12.79
N PHE A 25 -15.99 -26.50 12.98
CA PHE A 25 -17.30 -25.92 12.68
C PHE A 25 -18.11 -25.78 13.95
N TYR A 26 -18.55 -24.58 14.23
CA TYR A 26 -19.41 -24.24 15.38
C TYR A 26 -20.84 -23.99 14.89
N PRO A 27 -21.78 -24.94 15.04
CA PRO A 27 -23.13 -24.82 14.49
C PRO A 27 -23.90 -23.61 15.03
N ASN A 28 -23.69 -23.26 16.29
CA ASN A 28 -24.35 -22.12 16.93
C ASN A 28 -23.94 -20.78 16.34
N GLU A 29 -22.68 -20.66 15.93
CA GLU A 29 -22.14 -19.48 15.32
C GLU A 29 -22.24 -19.50 13.78
N LYS A 30 -22.54 -20.66 13.20
CA LYS A 30 -22.52 -20.95 11.74
C LYS A 30 -21.19 -20.56 11.11
N LYS A 31 -20.08 -20.80 11.81
CA LYS A 31 -18.73 -20.42 11.37
C LYS A 31 -17.80 -21.60 11.31
N PHE A 32 -16.87 -21.51 10.34
CA PHE A 32 -15.74 -22.40 10.20
C PHE A 32 -14.47 -21.69 10.64
N TYR A 33 -13.60 -22.40 11.35
CA TYR A 33 -12.25 -21.95 11.71
C TYR A 33 -11.27 -22.97 11.17
N ASN A 34 -10.27 -22.48 10.42
CA ASN A 34 -9.26 -23.32 9.83
C ASN A 34 -7.93 -23.12 10.56
N TRP A 35 -7.30 -24.20 10.93
CA TRP A 35 -6.01 -24.26 11.58
C TRP A 35 -4.99 -24.81 10.59
N THR A 36 -3.98 -24.03 10.31
CA THR A 36 -2.91 -24.38 9.36
C THR A 36 -1.57 -24.43 10.07
N LYS A 37 -0.55 -24.90 9.36
CA LYS A 37 0.81 -24.93 9.88
C LYS A 37 1.30 -23.55 10.29
N ASP A 38 0.92 -22.49 9.54
CA ASP A 38 1.27 -21.11 9.84
C ASP A 38 0.63 -20.58 11.14
N MET A 39 -0.38 -21.25 11.63
CA MET A 39 -1.07 -20.96 12.90
C MET A 39 -0.56 -21.82 14.06
N GLY A 40 0.61 -22.45 13.89
CA GLY A 40 1.24 -23.27 14.92
C GLY A 40 0.80 -24.72 14.95
N LEU A 41 0.02 -25.20 13.95
CA LEU A 41 -0.27 -26.61 13.84
C LEU A 41 1.01 -27.37 13.44
N MET A 42 1.41 -28.36 14.25
CA MET A 42 2.68 -29.06 14.06
C MET A 42 2.69 -29.94 12.81
N THR A 43 1.55 -30.43 12.39
CA THR A 43 1.42 -31.29 11.21
C THR A 43 0.12 -31.02 10.45
N THR A 44 0.11 -31.30 9.16
CA THR A 44 -1.08 -31.34 8.31
C THR A 44 -1.35 -32.74 7.75
N HIS A 45 -0.51 -33.72 8.09
CA HIS A 45 -0.62 -35.09 7.58
C HIS A 45 -1.39 -35.99 8.54
N PHE A 46 -2.69 -35.77 8.62
CA PHE A 46 -3.57 -36.55 9.49
C PHE A 46 -3.94 -37.90 8.85
N ASN A 47 -3.97 -38.95 9.69
CA ASN A 47 -4.38 -40.26 9.26
C ASN A 47 -5.91 -40.37 9.22
N ALA A 48 -6.43 -41.10 8.25
CA ALA A 48 -7.86 -41.32 8.12
C ALA A 48 -8.38 -42.13 9.34
N LEU A 49 -9.58 -41.76 9.82
CA LEU A 49 -10.29 -42.40 10.95
C LEU A 49 -9.44 -42.47 12.23
N SER A 50 -8.43 -41.67 12.36
CA SER A 50 -7.50 -41.64 13.49
C SER A 50 -7.80 -40.47 14.42
N GLY A 51 -8.82 -40.60 15.24
CA GLY A 51 -9.15 -39.55 16.22
C GLY A 51 -10.08 -40.02 17.31
N THR A 52 -9.98 -39.37 18.46
CA THR A 52 -10.86 -39.64 19.63
C THR A 52 -11.03 -38.38 20.46
N ILE A 53 -12.06 -38.40 21.30
CA ILE A 53 -12.34 -37.36 22.30
C ILE A 53 -12.14 -37.94 23.68
N ARG A 54 -11.27 -37.34 24.48
CA ARG A 54 -11.07 -37.74 25.89
C ARG A 54 -12.19 -37.20 26.76
N LYS A 55 -12.36 -37.85 27.94
CA LYS A 55 -13.36 -37.48 28.98
C LYS A 55 -13.21 -36.02 29.46
N ASN A 56 -12.05 -35.41 29.30
CA ASN A 56 -11.77 -34.02 29.66
C ASN A 56 -12.02 -33.02 28.49
N ASN A 57 -12.81 -33.43 27.51
CA ASN A 57 -13.14 -32.65 26.32
C ASN A 57 -11.92 -32.26 25.43
N LYS A 58 -10.83 -33.03 25.50
CA LYS A 58 -9.69 -32.85 24.59
C LYS A 58 -9.85 -33.74 23.39
N PHE A 59 -9.60 -33.17 22.23
CA PHE A 59 -9.54 -33.86 20.95
C PHE A 59 -8.14 -34.37 20.70
N ILE A 60 -8.03 -35.61 20.27
CA ILE A 60 -6.77 -36.22 19.84
C ILE A 60 -6.95 -36.70 18.42
N LEU A 61 -6.05 -36.29 17.53
CA LEU A 61 -6.00 -36.74 16.15
C LEU A 61 -4.63 -37.33 15.86
N GLY A 62 -4.64 -38.51 15.26
CA GLY A 62 -3.42 -39.17 14.81
C GLY A 62 -2.91 -38.61 13.48
N SER A 63 -1.61 -38.51 13.37
CA SER A 63 -0.92 -38.08 12.18
C SER A 63 0.29 -38.97 11.87
N SER A 64 0.89 -38.83 10.71
CA SER A 64 2.14 -39.54 10.37
C SER A 64 3.32 -39.19 11.29
N ASP A 65 3.25 -38.00 11.91
CA ASP A 65 4.33 -37.46 12.73
C ASP A 65 4.06 -37.66 14.24
N GLY A 66 2.95 -38.29 14.60
CA GLY A 66 2.53 -38.50 16.00
C GLY A 66 1.07 -38.21 16.22
N ALA A 67 0.71 -37.71 17.42
CA ALA A 67 -0.64 -37.33 17.76
C ALA A 67 -0.71 -35.83 18.13
N VAL A 68 -1.73 -35.16 17.63
CA VAL A 68 -2.04 -33.76 18.00
C VAL A 68 -3.17 -33.78 19.01
N GLU A 69 -2.93 -33.22 20.21
CA GLU A 69 -3.94 -33.00 21.24
C GLU A 69 -4.26 -31.52 21.34
N PHE A 70 -5.52 -31.16 21.40
CA PHE A 70 -5.98 -29.80 21.58
C PHE A 70 -7.27 -29.71 22.39
N ASP A 71 -7.44 -28.57 23.03
CA ASP A 71 -8.63 -28.33 23.85
C ASP A 71 -9.82 -27.95 22.97
N LYS A 72 -11.01 -28.39 23.40
CA LYS A 72 -12.27 -28.07 22.76
C LYS A 72 -12.46 -26.55 22.55
N ASP A 73 -12.12 -25.77 23.59
CA ASP A 73 -12.32 -24.33 23.59
C ASP A 73 -11.19 -23.55 22.92
N MET A 74 -10.33 -24.23 22.18
CA MET A 74 -9.26 -23.64 21.42
C MET A 74 -9.85 -22.86 20.22
N LYS A 75 -10.58 -21.80 20.57
CA LYS A 75 -10.99 -20.78 19.58
C LYS A 75 -9.76 -20.00 19.17
N LEU A 76 -9.66 -19.73 17.89
CA LEU A 76 -8.67 -18.77 17.41
C LEU A 76 -8.76 -17.51 18.28
N PRO A 77 -7.68 -17.08 18.97
CA PRO A 77 -7.73 -15.85 19.72
C PRO A 77 -8.19 -14.75 18.77
N ARG A 78 -9.30 -14.11 19.10
CA ARG A 78 -9.81 -12.96 18.34
C ARG A 78 -8.98 -11.71 18.67
N SER A 79 -7.67 -11.84 18.71
CA SER A 79 -6.81 -10.67 18.80
C SER A 79 -6.75 -10.02 17.41
N TYR A 80 -7.68 -9.12 17.15
CA TYR A 80 -7.67 -8.27 15.97
C TYR A 80 -6.66 -7.12 16.12
N SER A 81 -5.72 -7.23 17.06
CA SER A 81 -4.66 -6.24 17.22
C SER A 81 -3.61 -6.49 16.15
N SER A 82 -3.59 -5.62 15.18
CA SER A 82 -2.64 -5.64 14.09
C SER A 82 -2.07 -4.23 13.95
N LYS A 83 -0.75 -4.10 13.83
CA LYS A 83 -0.11 -2.80 13.64
C LYS A 83 0.50 -2.72 12.25
N ILE A 84 0.01 -1.80 11.44
CA ILE A 84 0.59 -1.54 10.11
C ILE A 84 1.90 -0.76 10.29
N ILE A 85 2.97 -1.27 9.66
CA ILE A 85 4.25 -0.60 9.55
C ILE A 85 4.62 -0.42 8.07
N PHE A 86 5.33 0.67 7.78
CA PHE A 86 6.04 0.84 6.51
C PHE A 86 7.45 0.27 6.68
N SER A 87 7.74 -0.83 6.01
CA SER A 87 8.99 -1.60 6.23
C SER A 87 10.11 -1.20 5.28
N ASP A 88 9.79 -0.75 4.07
CA ASP A 88 10.78 -0.37 3.06
C ASP A 88 10.26 0.78 2.19
N PHE A 89 11.18 1.62 1.74
CA PHE A 89 10.94 2.71 0.81
C PHE A 89 11.96 2.67 -0.32
N LYS A 90 11.47 2.69 -1.56
CA LYS A 90 12.33 2.69 -2.74
C LYS A 90 12.02 3.88 -3.63
N LEU A 91 13.06 4.54 -4.10
CA LEU A 91 13.03 5.50 -5.21
C LEU A 91 13.69 4.86 -6.43
N PHE A 92 13.06 4.94 -7.59
CA PHE A 92 13.59 4.37 -8.84
C PHE A 92 14.06 2.91 -8.66
N TYR A 93 13.26 2.11 -7.89
CA TYR A 93 13.52 0.69 -7.59
C TYR A 93 14.70 0.43 -6.64
N GLN A 94 15.39 1.46 -6.14
CA GLN A 94 16.48 1.31 -5.16
C GLN A 94 15.98 1.65 -3.76
N THR A 95 16.31 0.82 -2.79
CA THR A 95 16.00 1.07 -1.38
C THR A 95 16.79 2.30 -0.89
N ILE A 96 16.10 3.21 -0.23
CA ILE A 96 16.64 4.48 0.25
C ILE A 96 16.52 4.53 1.77
N TYR A 97 17.63 4.88 2.42
CA TYR A 97 17.72 5.06 3.86
C TYR A 97 17.86 6.53 4.26
N PRO A 98 17.55 6.87 5.52
CA PRO A 98 17.88 8.18 6.06
C PRO A 98 19.40 8.44 5.99
N GLY A 99 19.78 9.58 5.41
CA GLY A 99 21.20 9.96 5.27
C GLY A 99 21.84 9.60 3.93
N ASP A 100 21.16 8.81 3.08
CA ASP A 100 21.64 8.59 1.71
C ASP A 100 21.62 9.89 0.92
N GLU A 101 22.47 9.96 -0.11
CA GLU A 101 22.49 11.07 -1.03
C GLU A 101 21.11 11.23 -1.72
N ASP A 102 20.59 12.45 -1.74
CA ASP A 102 19.24 12.76 -2.24
C ASP A 102 18.07 12.06 -1.54
N SER A 103 18.29 11.49 -0.36
CA SER A 103 17.23 10.86 0.41
C SER A 103 16.18 11.89 0.86
N PRO A 104 14.88 11.63 0.63
CA PRO A 104 13.80 12.43 1.20
C PRO A 104 13.53 12.10 2.67
N LEU A 105 14.15 11.04 3.20
CA LEU A 105 13.91 10.53 4.54
C LEU A 105 14.82 11.22 5.55
N LYS A 106 14.22 11.79 6.59
CA LYS A 106 14.93 12.33 7.77
C LYS A 106 15.01 11.32 8.92
N ALA A 107 14.12 10.35 8.92
CA ALA A 107 14.00 9.26 9.88
C ALA A 107 13.55 8.00 9.15
N SER A 108 13.42 6.88 9.85
CA SER A 108 12.84 5.66 9.29
C SER A 108 11.52 5.97 8.56
N ILE A 109 11.28 5.29 7.43
CA ILE A 109 10.00 5.44 6.71
C ILE A 109 8.80 5.14 7.61
N ASN A 110 8.98 4.23 8.57
CA ASN A 110 7.93 3.92 9.54
C ASN A 110 7.58 5.10 10.46
N ASP A 111 8.55 5.95 10.79
CA ASP A 111 8.36 7.10 11.69
C ASP A 111 8.01 8.39 10.92
N THR A 112 8.07 8.32 9.59
CA THR A 112 7.79 9.44 8.71
C THR A 112 6.27 9.61 8.53
N LYS A 113 5.74 10.74 9.02
CA LYS A 113 4.31 11.11 8.83
C LYS A 113 4.07 11.84 7.51
N VAL A 114 5.05 12.61 7.05
CA VAL A 114 4.98 13.40 5.82
C VAL A 114 6.21 13.12 4.97
N LEU A 115 6.01 12.46 3.86
CA LEU A 115 7.06 12.17 2.87
C LEU A 115 7.12 13.31 1.85
N LYS A 116 8.24 14.06 1.83
CA LYS A 116 8.45 15.17 0.91
C LYS A 116 9.39 14.74 -0.21
N LEU A 117 8.85 14.66 -1.43
CA LEU A 117 9.57 14.26 -2.63
C LEU A 117 9.89 15.47 -3.51
N LYS A 118 11.03 15.46 -4.17
CA LYS A 118 11.37 16.41 -5.25
C LYS A 118 10.49 16.11 -6.47
N TYR A 119 10.33 17.06 -7.38
CA TYR A 119 9.53 16.89 -8.60
C TYR A 119 10.01 15.73 -9.49
N ASN A 120 11.29 15.40 -9.44
CA ASN A 120 11.90 14.30 -10.18
C ASN A 120 11.84 12.96 -9.43
N GLN A 121 11.45 12.94 -8.16
CA GLN A 121 11.30 11.74 -7.33
C GLN A 121 9.86 11.19 -7.38
N ASN A 122 9.29 11.08 -8.56
CA ASN A 122 7.89 10.75 -8.81
C ASN A 122 7.63 9.26 -9.08
N ILE A 123 8.66 8.42 -8.97
CA ILE A 123 8.59 6.96 -9.07
C ILE A 123 9.07 6.38 -7.74
N PHE A 124 8.16 5.84 -6.97
CA PHE A 124 8.49 5.26 -5.67
C PHE A 124 7.63 4.06 -5.34
N SER A 125 8.11 3.24 -4.43
CA SER A 125 7.34 2.16 -3.82
C SER A 125 7.53 2.12 -2.31
N LEU A 126 6.46 1.72 -1.63
CA LEU A 126 6.39 1.51 -0.19
C LEU A 126 6.02 0.07 0.07
N GLN A 127 6.77 -0.59 0.90
CA GLN A 127 6.42 -1.91 1.40
C GLN A 127 5.70 -1.77 2.72
N VAL A 128 4.59 -2.46 2.84
CA VAL A 128 3.73 -2.46 4.02
C VAL A 128 3.82 -3.83 4.68
N SER A 129 3.91 -3.86 5.99
CA SER A 129 3.80 -5.08 6.77
C SER A 129 2.84 -4.85 7.92
N SER A 130 2.11 -5.88 8.30
CA SER A 130 1.26 -5.84 9.48
C SER A 130 1.84 -6.77 10.53
N ILE A 131 2.10 -6.22 11.70
CA ILE A 131 2.57 -7.02 12.83
C ILE A 131 1.34 -7.63 13.50
N ASN A 132 1.13 -8.90 13.24
CA ASN A 132 0.17 -9.73 13.93
C ASN A 132 0.87 -11.04 14.31
N TYR A 133 1.07 -11.24 15.60
CA TYR A 133 1.79 -12.42 16.09
C TYR A 133 0.91 -13.69 16.08
N ASP A 134 -0.40 -13.51 16.09
CA ASP A 134 -1.32 -14.65 16.16
C ASP A 134 -1.53 -15.28 14.76
N TYR A 135 -1.61 -14.44 13.71
CA TYR A 135 -1.92 -14.90 12.33
C TYR A 135 -1.23 -14.07 11.27
N PRO A 136 0.10 -14.18 11.11
CA PRO A 136 0.86 -13.32 10.20
C PRO A 136 0.49 -13.52 8.72
N SER A 137 0.07 -14.72 8.33
CA SER A 137 -0.26 -15.08 6.93
C SER A 137 -1.71 -14.77 6.52
N ASN A 138 -2.56 -14.34 7.47
CA ASN A 138 -4.00 -14.20 7.24
C ASN A 138 -4.45 -12.74 7.08
N ILE A 139 -3.56 -11.88 6.55
CA ILE A 139 -3.81 -10.45 6.41
C ILE A 139 -3.85 -10.09 4.93
N LEU A 140 -4.90 -9.36 4.55
CA LEU A 140 -5.02 -8.72 3.25
C LEU A 140 -4.78 -7.22 3.39
N TYR A 141 -4.14 -6.64 2.40
CA TYR A 141 -3.89 -5.21 2.31
C TYR A 141 -4.79 -4.58 1.26
N SER A 142 -5.24 -3.37 1.55
CA SER A 142 -5.96 -2.51 0.61
C SER A 142 -5.51 -1.09 0.85
N TRP A 143 -5.30 -0.31 -0.22
CA TRP A 143 -4.84 1.07 -0.12
C TRP A 143 -5.54 1.98 -1.11
N ARG A 144 -5.50 3.27 -0.84
CA ARG A 144 -5.91 4.34 -1.74
C ARG A 144 -4.97 5.53 -1.58
N LEU A 145 -4.87 6.33 -2.61
CA LEU A 145 -4.11 7.58 -2.60
C LEU A 145 -5.08 8.73 -2.85
N GLU A 146 -5.51 9.38 -1.77
CA GLU A 146 -6.39 10.55 -1.84
C GLU A 146 -5.68 11.68 -2.59
N GLY A 147 -6.40 12.35 -3.49
CA GLY A 147 -5.85 13.33 -4.41
C GLY A 147 -5.34 12.78 -5.73
N PHE A 148 -5.25 11.45 -5.89
CA PHE A 148 -4.95 10.79 -7.15
C PHE A 148 -6.07 9.84 -7.57
N TYR A 149 -6.42 8.89 -6.70
CA TYR A 149 -7.50 7.94 -6.92
C TYR A 149 -8.12 7.53 -5.57
N ASP A 150 -9.34 8.00 -5.32
CA ASP A 150 -9.98 7.92 -4.00
C ASP A 150 -10.63 6.57 -3.70
N LYS A 151 -10.67 5.65 -4.68
CA LYS A 151 -11.23 4.31 -4.45
C LYS A 151 -10.19 3.37 -3.85
N TRP A 152 -10.65 2.53 -2.93
CA TRP A 152 -9.83 1.47 -2.36
C TRP A 152 -9.45 0.42 -3.40
N SER A 153 -8.19 -0.03 -3.36
CA SER A 153 -7.76 -1.21 -4.11
C SER A 153 -8.52 -2.45 -3.62
N LYS A 154 -8.61 -3.47 -4.46
CA LYS A 154 -9.15 -4.76 -4.00
C LYS A 154 -8.23 -5.34 -2.92
N PRO A 155 -8.79 -5.84 -1.78
CA PRO A 155 -7.99 -6.52 -0.78
C PRO A 155 -7.22 -7.69 -1.38
N GLY A 156 -5.92 -7.75 -1.12
CA GLY A 156 -5.02 -8.79 -1.63
C GLY A 156 -3.82 -9.01 -0.71
N THR A 157 -3.04 -10.03 -1.00
CA THR A 157 -1.82 -10.37 -0.27
C THR A 157 -0.61 -9.54 -0.70
N GLU A 158 -0.73 -8.77 -1.79
CA GLU A 158 0.32 -7.85 -2.22
C GLU A 158 0.51 -6.76 -1.15
N ASN A 159 1.74 -6.58 -0.73
CA ASN A 159 2.14 -5.65 0.33
C ASN A 159 3.05 -4.53 -0.17
N THR A 160 3.24 -4.43 -1.49
CA THR A 160 4.07 -3.40 -2.10
C THR A 160 3.22 -2.43 -2.91
N ILE A 161 3.14 -1.20 -2.43
CA ILE A 161 2.42 -0.10 -3.05
C ILE A 161 3.38 0.62 -3.99
N ARG A 162 3.04 0.72 -5.28
CA ARG A 162 3.88 1.36 -6.30
C ARG A 162 3.12 2.49 -6.97
N TYR A 163 3.79 3.62 -7.08
CA TYR A 163 3.32 4.75 -7.86
C TYR A 163 4.40 5.20 -8.84
N THR A 164 3.96 5.46 -10.06
CA THR A 164 4.83 5.94 -11.13
C THR A 164 4.25 7.22 -11.72
N ASN A 165 5.13 8.20 -11.95
CA ASN A 165 4.80 9.45 -12.62
C ASN A 165 3.65 10.24 -11.96
N LEU A 166 3.65 10.30 -10.62
CA LEU A 166 2.72 11.18 -9.91
C LEU A 166 3.04 12.65 -10.20
N ALA A 167 1.99 13.42 -10.48
CA ALA A 167 2.12 14.85 -10.69
C ALA A 167 2.56 15.58 -9.39
N PRO A 168 3.19 16.77 -9.48
CA PRO A 168 3.40 17.61 -8.31
C PRO A 168 2.08 17.91 -7.60
N GLY A 169 2.07 17.74 -6.27
CA GLY A 169 0.84 17.90 -5.48
C GLY A 169 0.95 17.37 -4.08
N LYS A 170 -0.18 17.40 -3.38
CA LYS A 170 -0.34 16.84 -2.03
C LYS A 170 -1.28 15.65 -2.09
N TYR A 171 -0.87 14.55 -1.50
CA TYR A 171 -1.59 13.29 -1.50
C TYR A 171 -1.61 12.73 -0.08
N THR A 172 -2.64 11.95 0.25
CA THR A 172 -2.67 11.18 1.49
C THR A 172 -2.82 9.69 1.15
N LEU A 173 -1.78 8.93 1.40
CA LEU A 173 -1.83 7.47 1.29
C LEU A 173 -2.52 6.91 2.51
N ARG A 174 -3.58 6.13 2.29
CA ARG A 174 -4.24 5.33 3.33
C ARG A 174 -4.11 3.86 3.03
N VAL A 175 -3.74 3.10 4.04
CA VAL A 175 -3.54 1.65 3.96
C VAL A 175 -4.37 0.98 5.03
N ARG A 176 -5.05 -0.10 4.67
CA ARG A 176 -5.82 -0.95 5.57
C ARG A 176 -5.26 -2.35 5.61
N ALA A 177 -5.19 -2.90 6.81
CA ALA A 177 -5.05 -4.34 7.05
C ALA A 177 -6.44 -4.92 7.29
N ILE A 178 -6.77 -5.99 6.60
CA ILE A 178 -8.10 -6.60 6.58
C ILE A 178 -7.92 -8.08 6.87
N SER A 179 -8.81 -8.68 7.67
CA SER A 179 -8.79 -10.11 7.91
C SER A 179 -9.15 -10.88 6.63
N ASN A 180 -8.35 -11.91 6.30
CA ASN A 180 -8.67 -12.80 5.18
C ASN A 180 -9.84 -13.74 5.50
N GLU A 181 -10.08 -14.04 6.76
CA GLU A 181 -11.20 -14.90 7.20
C GLU A 181 -12.55 -14.19 7.03
N ASP A 182 -12.63 -12.94 7.49
CA ASP A 182 -13.80 -12.09 7.25
C ASP A 182 -13.34 -10.74 6.68
N LYS A 183 -13.48 -10.59 5.38
CA LYS A 183 -13.09 -9.38 4.63
C LYS A 183 -13.84 -8.11 5.05
N ARG A 184 -14.86 -8.23 5.92
CA ARG A 184 -15.56 -7.09 6.51
C ARG A 184 -14.87 -6.54 7.75
N ILE A 185 -13.94 -7.33 8.33
CA ILE A 185 -13.21 -6.93 9.53
C ILE A 185 -11.96 -6.17 9.11
N MET A 186 -11.97 -4.87 9.36
CA MET A 186 -10.79 -4.02 9.29
C MET A 186 -9.99 -4.17 10.58
N LEU A 187 -8.73 -4.58 10.46
CA LEU A 187 -7.82 -4.77 11.60
C LEU A 187 -7.18 -3.46 12.02
N GLU A 188 -6.69 -2.70 11.06
CA GLU A 188 -6.09 -1.39 11.27
C GLU A 188 -6.13 -0.54 9.99
N GLU A 189 -6.12 0.78 10.15
CA GLU A 189 -5.90 1.75 9.08
C GLU A 189 -4.76 2.69 9.47
N ARG A 190 -3.84 2.92 8.54
CA ARG A 190 -2.73 3.85 8.70
C ARG A 190 -2.67 4.81 7.52
N SER A 191 -2.32 6.08 7.80
CA SER A 191 -2.16 7.10 6.78
C SER A 191 -0.77 7.75 6.82
N MET A 192 -0.33 8.25 5.66
CA MET A 192 0.89 9.03 5.49
C MET A 192 0.67 10.07 4.41
N ASP A 193 1.09 11.31 4.67
CA ASP A 193 1.02 12.37 3.67
C ASP A 193 2.23 12.33 2.75
N ILE A 194 1.98 12.51 1.45
CA ILE A 194 3.01 12.54 0.39
C ILE A 194 2.89 13.88 -0.32
N ILE A 195 3.99 14.64 -0.34
CA ILE A 195 4.05 15.94 -0.98
C ILE A 195 5.12 15.88 -2.07
N ILE A 196 4.72 16.05 -3.33
CA ILE A 196 5.64 16.13 -4.46
C ILE A 196 5.79 17.60 -4.82
N ALA A 197 7.03 18.11 -4.72
CA ALA A 197 7.33 19.50 -5.01
C ALA A 197 7.08 19.83 -6.48
N GLN A 198 6.68 21.08 -6.75
CA GLN A 198 6.62 21.58 -8.11
C GLN A 198 8.03 21.89 -8.65
N PRO A 199 8.28 21.67 -9.95
CA PRO A 199 9.50 22.14 -10.60
C PRO A 199 9.61 23.65 -10.47
N PHE A 200 10.85 24.17 -10.31
CA PHE A 200 11.09 25.61 -10.12
C PHE A 200 10.58 26.46 -11.29
N TRP A 201 10.58 25.91 -12.52
CA TRP A 201 10.09 26.60 -13.71
C TRP A 201 8.56 26.74 -13.81
N LEU A 202 7.80 26.05 -12.99
CA LEU A 202 6.34 26.18 -12.84
C LEU A 202 5.93 27.01 -11.61
N THR A 203 6.91 27.60 -10.91
CA THR A 203 6.62 28.45 -9.77
C THR A 203 6.11 29.81 -10.21
N PHE A 204 5.34 30.49 -9.34
CA PHE A 204 4.84 31.85 -9.59
C PHE A 204 5.95 32.83 -10.01
N TRP A 205 7.12 32.76 -9.37
CA TRP A 205 8.26 33.61 -9.69
C TRP A 205 8.82 33.35 -11.09
N ALA A 206 8.88 32.10 -11.52
CA ALA A 206 9.30 31.75 -12.88
C ALA A 206 8.32 32.29 -13.92
N MET A 207 7.02 32.21 -13.66
CA MET A 207 5.99 32.79 -14.54
C MET A 207 6.13 34.31 -14.67
N LEU A 208 6.44 35.02 -13.56
CA LEU A 208 6.73 36.46 -13.63
C LEU A 208 7.93 36.79 -14.49
N VAL A 209 9.00 36.01 -14.39
CA VAL A 209 10.19 36.18 -15.22
C VAL A 209 9.86 35.95 -16.70
N TYR A 210 9.11 34.91 -17.02
CA TYR A 210 8.71 34.61 -18.41
C TYR A 210 7.83 35.72 -18.98
N THR A 211 6.87 36.25 -18.23
CA THR A 211 6.06 37.38 -18.69
C THR A 211 6.87 38.63 -18.89
N ALA A 212 7.83 38.95 -18.01
CA ALA A 212 8.73 40.09 -18.17
C ALA A 212 9.60 39.96 -19.43
N ILE A 213 10.17 38.79 -19.69
CA ILE A 213 10.95 38.50 -20.89
C ILE A 213 10.07 38.68 -22.14
N LEU A 214 8.86 38.15 -22.14
CA LEU A 214 7.94 38.28 -23.28
C LEU A 214 7.55 39.74 -23.56
N CYS A 215 7.30 40.55 -22.54
CA CYS A 215 7.05 41.96 -22.66
C CYS A 215 8.27 42.71 -23.24
N LEU A 216 9.48 42.37 -22.79
CA LEU A 216 10.70 43.00 -23.30
C LEU A 216 10.91 42.67 -24.75
N ILE A 217 10.70 41.42 -25.17
CA ILE A 217 10.77 41.03 -26.59
C ILE A 217 9.73 41.80 -27.42
N ALA A 218 8.49 41.92 -26.92
CA ALA A 218 7.45 42.68 -27.60
C ALA A 218 7.84 44.17 -27.79
N ILE A 219 8.40 44.81 -26.78
CA ILE A 219 8.88 46.20 -26.82
C ILE A 219 10.00 46.34 -27.86
N VAL A 220 10.96 45.42 -27.87
CA VAL A 220 12.06 45.45 -28.84
C VAL A 220 11.53 45.30 -30.28
N LEU A 221 10.61 44.36 -30.51
CA LEU A 221 9.98 44.16 -31.82
C LEU A 221 9.22 45.41 -32.28
N LEU A 222 8.44 46.02 -31.40
CA LEU A 222 7.75 47.28 -31.70
C LEU A 222 8.72 48.39 -32.06
N ARG A 223 9.79 48.55 -31.31
CA ARG A 223 10.85 49.52 -31.66
C ARG A 223 11.44 49.29 -33.02
N ILE A 224 11.77 48.04 -33.37
CA ILE A 224 12.30 47.69 -34.68
C ILE A 224 11.29 48.02 -35.78
N LEU A 225 10.02 47.73 -35.59
CA LEU A 225 8.98 48.07 -36.57
C LEU A 225 8.82 49.57 -36.76
N ILE A 226 8.84 50.35 -35.69
CA ILE A 226 8.77 51.81 -35.73
C ILE A 226 9.99 52.39 -36.48
N LEU A 227 11.20 51.91 -36.16
CA LEU A 227 12.41 52.35 -36.82
C LEU A 227 12.42 52.01 -38.32
N ARG A 228 11.95 50.82 -38.69
CA ARG A 228 11.79 50.43 -40.12
C ARG A 228 10.80 51.34 -40.84
N LYS A 229 9.67 51.68 -40.20
CA LYS A 229 8.67 52.60 -40.78
C LYS A 229 9.24 53.99 -40.95
N GLN A 230 9.99 54.52 -39.97
CA GLN A 230 10.65 55.82 -40.08
C GLN A 230 11.67 55.88 -41.17
N ARG A 231 12.49 54.84 -41.34
CA ARG A 231 13.47 54.77 -42.47
C ARG A 231 12.77 54.82 -43.83
N LYS A 232 11.71 54.02 -44.04
CA LYS A 232 10.94 54.04 -45.28
C LYS A 232 10.41 55.43 -45.63
N VAL A 233 9.81 56.10 -44.62
CA VAL A 233 9.28 57.46 -44.82
C VAL A 233 10.41 58.50 -45.11
N SER A 234 11.59 58.33 -44.51
CA SER A 234 12.74 59.17 -44.78
C SER A 234 13.27 58.93 -46.18
N ASP A 235 13.35 57.68 -46.63
CA ASP A 235 13.83 57.34 -47.98
C ASP A 235 12.85 57.86 -49.07
N GLU A 236 11.55 57.77 -48.86
CA GLU A 236 10.52 58.33 -49.75
C GLU A 236 10.64 59.87 -49.84
N LYS A 237 10.89 60.55 -48.75
CA LYS A 237 11.12 62.06 -48.78
C LYS A 237 12.38 62.44 -49.51
N ILE A 238 13.48 61.69 -49.33
CA ILE A 238 14.73 61.95 -50.07
C ILE A 238 14.53 61.73 -51.56
N HIS A 239 13.84 60.71 -52.00
CA HIS A 239 13.50 60.49 -53.39
C HIS A 239 12.62 61.56 -53.98
N PHE A 240 11.71 62.19 -53.21
CA PHE A 240 10.86 63.29 -53.68
C PHE A 240 11.62 64.61 -53.84
N PHE A 241 12.72 64.83 -53.11
CA PHE A 241 13.54 66.06 -53.22
C PHE A 241 14.61 65.95 -54.25
N ILE A 242 14.92 64.81 -54.84
CA ILE A 242 15.95 64.58 -55.82
C ILE A 242 15.43 64.57 -57.30
N ASN A 243 14.12 64.38 -57.47
CA ASN A 243 13.42 64.50 -58.77
C ASN A 243 12.69 65.82 -58.85
#